data_f2f20eb866b7ba270a2716286a0fd052
#
_entry.id   f2f20eb866b7ba270a2716286a0fd052
#
_cell.length_a   1.000
_cell.length_b   1.000
_cell.length_c   1.000
_cell.angle_alpha   90.00
_cell.angle_beta   90.00
_cell.angle_gamma   90.00
#
_symmetry.space_group_name_H-M   'P 1'
#
loop_
_entity.id
_entity.type
_entity.pdbx_description
1 polymer ?
#
loop_
_entity_poly.entity_id
_entity_poly.type
_entity_poly.pdbx_seq_one_letter_code
_entity_poly.pdbx_strand_id
1 'polypeptide(L)'
;MISNATALICLSKINEINLLKNVYSAVIIPSAVKNEVLIEGRKGYNLISDAIKDGWIKVVEPKKILDLGLGNGENHTISLAKEKKDSIILDDALAIKAAKALSIPFARTTTVIFTALQRKAITKRQALAVLNGLINNGYYISREITLF
;
A
#
# COMPACT_ATOMS: atom_id res chain seq x y z
N MET A 1 7.55 -0.38 7.13
CA MET A 1 6.67 -0.90 6.06
C MET A 1 6.83 -0.04 4.82
N ILE A 2 7.08 -0.68 3.70
CA ILE A 2 7.21 -0.03 2.41
C ILE A 2 5.94 -0.28 1.61
N SER A 3 5.45 0.70 0.87
CA SER A 3 4.19 0.54 0.13
C SER A 3 4.36 0.83 -1.36
N ASN A 4 3.73 0.01 -2.18
CA ASN A 4 3.48 0.32 -3.58
C ASN A 4 2.27 1.26 -3.71
N ALA A 5 1.95 1.67 -4.93
CA ALA A 5 0.96 2.71 -5.21
C ALA A 5 -0.48 2.29 -4.88
N THR A 6 -0.85 1.03 -5.11
CA THR A 6 -2.25 0.58 -5.05
C THR A 6 -2.93 0.87 -3.71
N ALA A 7 -2.30 0.53 -2.59
CA ALA A 7 -2.87 0.76 -1.26
C ALA A 7 -3.11 2.26 -1.02
N LEU A 8 -2.15 3.10 -1.39
CA LEU A 8 -2.26 4.55 -1.22
C LEU A 8 -3.39 5.13 -2.06
N ILE A 9 -3.47 4.74 -3.33
CA ILE A 9 -4.51 5.23 -4.25
C ILE A 9 -5.89 4.76 -3.79
N CYS A 10 -6.05 3.47 -3.53
CA CYS A 10 -7.36 2.90 -3.20
C CYS A 10 -7.89 3.39 -1.86
N LEU A 11 -7.06 3.41 -0.83
CA LEU A 11 -7.48 3.87 0.49
C LEU A 11 -7.73 5.38 0.54
N SER A 12 -6.94 6.17 -0.19
CA SER A 12 -7.16 7.62 -0.25
C SER A 12 -8.44 7.98 -0.98
N LYS A 13 -8.81 7.24 -2.03
CA LYS A 13 -10.07 7.46 -2.76
C LYS A 13 -11.31 7.33 -1.89
N ILE A 14 -11.28 6.48 -0.89
CA ILE A 14 -12.40 6.26 0.04
C ILE A 14 -12.19 6.94 1.39
N ASN A 15 -11.22 7.84 1.49
CA ASN A 15 -10.90 8.62 2.69
C ASN A 15 -10.49 7.74 3.89
N GLU A 16 -9.77 6.65 3.63
CA GLU A 16 -9.35 5.68 4.64
C GLU A 16 -7.84 5.46 4.71
N ILE A 17 -7.05 6.41 4.18
CA ILE A 17 -5.59 6.29 4.16
C ILE A 17 -4.98 6.21 5.57
N ASN A 18 -5.66 6.78 6.57
CA ASN A 18 -5.19 6.74 7.95
C ASN A 18 -5.12 5.33 8.55
N LEU A 19 -5.78 4.35 7.95
CA LEU A 19 -5.61 2.95 8.36
C LEU A 19 -4.16 2.51 8.26
N LEU A 20 -3.43 2.97 7.24
CA LEU A 20 -2.00 2.69 7.09
C LEU A 20 -1.19 3.26 8.26
N LYS A 21 -1.50 4.49 8.66
CA LYS A 21 -0.86 5.13 9.81
C LYS A 21 -1.18 4.39 11.11
N ASN A 22 -2.43 4.00 11.30
CA ASN A 22 -2.87 3.29 12.50
C ASN A 22 -2.19 1.93 12.65
N VAL A 23 -2.00 1.21 11.56
CA VAL A 23 -1.41 -0.13 11.58
C VAL A 23 0.12 -0.09 11.63
N TYR A 24 0.75 0.79 10.86
CA TYR A 24 2.20 0.78 10.65
C TYR A 24 2.95 1.97 11.23
N SER A 25 2.26 2.96 11.76
CA SER A 25 2.80 4.24 12.26
C SER A 25 3.43 5.10 11.18
N ALA A 26 4.28 4.55 10.35
CA ALA A 26 4.90 5.22 9.21
C ALA A 26 5.00 4.26 8.02
N VAL A 27 4.94 4.83 6.84
CA VAL A 27 5.07 4.10 5.56
C VAL A 27 6.15 4.79 4.73
N ILE A 28 6.96 4.00 4.05
CA ILE A 28 8.04 4.49 3.20
C ILE A 28 7.71 4.18 1.75
N ILE A 29 7.92 5.14 0.86
CA ILE A 29 7.71 4.99 -0.57
C ILE A 29 8.89 5.54 -1.36
N PRO A 30 9.26 4.97 -2.51
CA PRO A 30 10.22 5.59 -3.41
C PRO A 30 9.58 6.73 -4.22
N SER A 31 10.38 7.62 -4.80
CA SER A 31 9.88 8.72 -5.64
C SER A 31 9.05 8.22 -6.81
N ALA A 32 9.38 7.06 -7.38
CA ALA A 32 8.60 6.47 -8.46
C ALA A 32 7.13 6.25 -8.05
N VAL A 33 6.89 5.79 -6.81
CA VAL A 33 5.55 5.65 -6.26
C VAL A 33 4.92 7.01 -5.94
N LYS A 34 5.68 7.92 -5.35
CA LYS A 34 5.20 9.29 -5.10
C LYS A 34 4.67 9.94 -6.38
N ASN A 35 5.42 9.85 -7.46
CA ASN A 35 5.02 10.43 -8.74
C ASN A 35 3.75 9.76 -9.32
N GLU A 36 3.58 8.47 -9.08
CA GLU A 36 2.41 7.71 -9.53
C GLU A 36 1.15 8.07 -8.74
N VAL A 37 1.26 8.31 -7.43
CA VAL A 37 0.11 8.58 -6.56
C VAL A 37 -0.27 10.06 -6.49
N LEU A 38 0.67 10.98 -6.67
CA LEU A 38 0.43 12.42 -6.62
C LEU A 38 0.09 12.98 -8.00
N ILE A 39 -1.10 12.65 -8.49
CA ILE A 39 -1.63 13.20 -9.74
C ILE A 39 -2.73 14.19 -9.39
N GLU A 40 -2.52 15.47 -9.73
CA GLU A 40 -3.47 16.54 -9.49
C GLU A 40 -4.85 16.20 -10.09
N GLY A 41 -5.91 16.55 -9.37
CA GLY A 41 -7.28 16.28 -9.76
C GLY A 41 -7.77 14.87 -9.46
N ARG A 42 -6.86 13.94 -9.08
CA ARG A 42 -7.28 12.60 -8.65
C ARG A 42 -7.88 12.68 -7.26
N LYS A 43 -9.00 11.97 -7.06
CA LYS A 43 -9.61 11.84 -5.73
C LYS A 43 -8.60 11.22 -4.76
N GLY A 44 -8.41 11.84 -3.60
CA GLY A 44 -7.44 11.38 -2.60
C GLY A 44 -6.06 12.06 -2.68
N TYR A 45 -5.80 12.86 -3.71
CA TYR A 45 -4.53 13.57 -3.87
C TYR A 45 -4.13 14.36 -2.60
N ASN A 46 -5.06 15.15 -2.06
CA ASN A 46 -4.77 15.98 -0.89
C ASN A 46 -4.43 15.13 0.35
N LEU A 47 -5.09 14.00 0.54
CA LEU A 47 -4.83 13.11 1.66
C LEU A 47 -3.42 12.54 1.61
N ILE A 48 -2.97 12.12 0.44
CA ILE A 48 -1.60 11.60 0.26
C ILE A 48 -0.57 12.72 0.43
N SER A 49 -0.83 13.87 -0.18
CA SER A 49 0.04 15.05 -0.08
C SER A 49 0.21 15.48 1.38
N ASP A 50 -0.89 15.55 2.13
CA ASP A 50 -0.86 15.91 3.55
C ASP A 50 -0.12 14.88 4.38
N ALA A 51 -0.29 13.59 4.11
CA ALA A 51 0.42 12.51 4.79
C ALA A 51 1.94 12.62 4.61
N ILE A 52 2.39 13.01 3.42
CA ILE A 52 3.81 13.25 3.14
C ILE A 52 4.30 14.50 3.91
N LYS A 53 3.54 15.58 3.89
CA LYS A 53 3.88 16.82 4.64
C LYS A 53 3.92 16.58 6.14
N ASP A 54 2.99 15.79 6.66
CA ASP A 54 2.92 15.41 8.07
C ASP A 54 4.03 14.44 8.49
N GLY A 55 4.72 13.85 7.53
CA GLY A 55 5.92 13.04 7.75
C GLY A 55 5.67 11.58 8.08
N TRP A 56 4.42 11.08 8.09
CA TRP A 56 4.20 9.66 8.30
C TRP A 56 4.29 8.82 7.01
N ILE A 57 4.15 9.46 5.84
CA ILE A 57 4.61 8.87 4.57
C ILE A 57 5.94 9.53 4.23
N LYS A 58 7.00 8.74 4.19
CA LYS A 58 8.36 9.21 3.93
C LYS A 58 8.81 8.76 2.56
N VAL A 59 9.47 9.65 1.83
CA VAL A 59 10.02 9.35 0.51
C VAL A 59 11.51 9.00 0.66
N VAL A 60 11.88 7.79 0.28
CA VAL A 60 13.25 7.28 0.37
C VAL A 60 13.59 6.54 -0.92
N GLU A 61 14.75 6.82 -1.48
CA GLU A 61 15.19 6.19 -2.72
C GLU A 61 16.02 4.92 -2.46
N PRO A 62 15.83 3.85 -3.26
CA PRO A 62 16.76 2.73 -3.23
C PRO A 62 18.11 3.16 -3.84
N LYS A 63 19.19 2.61 -3.31
CA LYS A 63 20.54 2.86 -3.85
C LYS A 63 20.75 2.15 -5.18
N LYS A 64 20.18 0.96 -5.33
CA LYS A 64 20.25 0.13 -6.52
C LYS A 64 18.85 -0.32 -6.90
N ILE A 65 18.49 -0.15 -8.17
CA ILE A 65 17.21 -0.57 -8.71
C ILE A 65 17.40 -1.89 -9.45
N LEU A 66 16.67 -2.92 -9.01
CA LEU A 66 16.63 -4.21 -9.68
C LEU A 66 15.66 -4.13 -10.85
N ASP A 67 16.08 -4.66 -12.00
CA ASP A 67 15.17 -4.84 -13.13
C ASP A 67 14.49 -6.20 -12.98
N LEU A 68 13.24 -6.19 -12.56
CA LEU A 68 12.44 -7.38 -12.31
C LEU A 68 11.42 -7.65 -13.42
N GLY A 69 11.48 -6.87 -14.50
CA GLY A 69 10.49 -6.96 -15.59
C GLY A 69 9.12 -6.45 -15.20
N LEU A 70 9.02 -5.66 -14.13
CA LEU A 70 7.79 -5.08 -13.62
C LEU A 70 7.71 -3.59 -14.00
N GLY A 71 6.64 -2.92 -13.60
CA GLY A 71 6.53 -1.47 -13.73
C GLY A 71 7.59 -0.74 -12.90
N ASN A 72 7.81 0.53 -13.22
CA ASN A 72 8.84 1.35 -12.58
C ASN A 72 8.61 1.46 -11.06
N GLY A 73 7.37 1.68 -10.64
CA GLY A 73 7.02 1.75 -9.23
C GLY A 73 7.31 0.47 -8.47
N GLU A 74 6.93 -0.68 -9.04
CA GLU A 74 7.16 -2.00 -8.44
C GLU A 74 8.64 -2.31 -8.32
N ASN A 75 9.43 -2.06 -9.38
CA ASN A 75 10.88 -2.31 -9.36
C ASN A 75 11.56 -1.50 -8.25
N HIS A 76 11.20 -0.22 -8.11
CA HIS A 76 11.77 0.65 -7.08
C HIS A 76 11.32 0.23 -5.69
N THR A 77 10.06 -0.10 -5.52
CA THR A 77 9.49 -0.49 -4.22
C THR A 77 10.11 -1.78 -3.71
N ILE A 78 10.21 -2.81 -4.55
CA ILE A 78 10.81 -4.09 -4.19
C ILE A 78 12.31 -3.92 -3.91
N SER A 79 13.00 -3.12 -4.71
CA SER A 79 14.43 -2.82 -4.49
C SER A 79 14.66 -2.16 -3.13
N LEU A 80 13.82 -1.20 -2.77
CA LEU A 80 13.88 -0.51 -1.48
C LEU A 80 13.61 -1.48 -0.31
N ALA A 81 12.61 -2.37 -0.45
CA ALA A 81 12.29 -3.36 0.57
C ALA A 81 13.44 -4.32 0.79
N LYS A 82 14.09 -4.77 -0.27
CA LYS A 82 15.26 -5.64 -0.19
C LYS A 82 16.41 -4.95 0.53
N GLU A 83 16.70 -3.70 0.18
CA GLU A 83 17.77 -2.92 0.80
C GLU A 83 17.54 -2.72 2.29
N LYS A 84 16.33 -2.33 2.66
CA LYS A 84 15.96 -2.03 4.05
C LYS A 84 15.61 -3.25 4.87
N LYS A 85 15.53 -4.42 4.24
CA LYS A 85 15.09 -5.68 4.88
C LYS A 85 13.74 -5.49 5.59
N ASP A 86 12.82 -4.84 4.91
CA ASP A 86 11.50 -4.52 5.44
C ASP A 86 10.40 -5.21 4.62
N SER A 87 9.21 -5.29 5.20
CA SER A 87 8.03 -5.80 4.53
C SER A 87 7.45 -4.78 3.57
N ILE A 88 6.67 -5.25 2.61
CA ILE A 88 6.13 -4.43 1.54
C ILE A 88 4.63 -4.66 1.37
N ILE A 89 3.87 -3.61 1.05
CA ILE A 89 2.47 -3.72 0.67
C ILE A 89 2.38 -3.80 -0.85
N LEU A 90 1.90 -4.93 -1.35
CA LEU A 90 1.75 -5.23 -2.77
C LEU A 90 0.42 -5.90 -3.03
N ASP A 91 -0.24 -5.56 -4.12
CA ASP A 91 -1.49 -6.21 -4.56
C ASP A 91 -1.35 -6.92 -5.90
N ASP A 92 -0.41 -6.50 -6.75
CA ASP A 92 -0.19 -7.10 -8.06
C ASP A 92 0.42 -8.50 -7.96
N ALA A 93 -0.17 -9.47 -8.69
CA ALA A 93 0.24 -10.86 -8.62
C ALA A 93 1.69 -11.08 -9.06
N LEU A 94 2.15 -10.38 -10.11
CA LEU A 94 3.53 -10.51 -10.61
C LEU A 94 4.53 -9.89 -9.62
N ALA A 95 4.18 -8.75 -9.03
CA ALA A 95 5.01 -8.11 -8.01
C ALA A 95 5.11 -8.98 -6.75
N ILE A 96 4.02 -9.59 -6.32
CA ILE A 96 4.00 -10.54 -5.19
C ILE A 96 4.90 -11.74 -5.49
N LYS A 97 4.83 -12.28 -6.69
CA LYS A 97 5.69 -13.39 -7.11
C LYS A 97 7.18 -13.02 -7.02
N ALA A 98 7.53 -11.83 -7.47
CA ALA A 98 8.90 -11.33 -7.38
C ALA A 98 9.36 -11.15 -5.92
N ALA A 99 8.50 -10.59 -5.06
CA ALA A 99 8.80 -10.44 -3.64
C ALA A 99 9.04 -11.81 -2.97
N LYS A 100 8.19 -12.80 -3.27
CA LYS A 100 8.36 -14.16 -2.78
C LYS A 100 9.70 -14.77 -3.21
N ALA A 101 10.06 -14.60 -4.48
CA ALA A 101 11.33 -15.10 -5.01
C ALA A 101 12.54 -14.47 -4.30
N LEU A 102 12.42 -13.24 -3.84
CA LEU A 102 13.46 -12.51 -3.10
C LEU A 102 13.34 -12.67 -1.59
N SER A 103 12.43 -13.52 -1.10
CA SER A 103 12.16 -13.73 0.32
C SER A 103 11.77 -12.44 1.07
N ILE A 104 11.07 -11.55 0.41
CA ILE A 104 10.57 -10.31 1.02
C ILE A 104 9.15 -10.56 1.54
N PRO A 105 8.88 -10.38 2.84
CA PRO A 105 7.52 -10.49 3.37
C PRO A 105 6.62 -9.42 2.76
N PHE A 106 5.39 -9.80 2.45
CA PHE A 106 4.45 -8.86 1.84
C PHE A 106 3.08 -8.92 2.54
N ALA A 107 2.35 -7.82 2.40
CA ALA A 107 0.95 -7.69 2.78
C ALA A 107 0.19 -7.13 1.59
N ARG A 108 -1.11 -7.36 1.55
CA ARG A 108 -2.01 -6.76 0.56
C ARG A 108 -2.75 -5.59 1.19
N THR A 109 -3.44 -4.79 0.40
CA THR A 109 -4.30 -3.71 0.94
C THR A 109 -5.34 -4.29 1.91
N THR A 110 -5.93 -5.44 1.59
CA THR A 110 -6.88 -6.12 2.48
C THR A 110 -6.24 -6.54 3.80
N THR A 111 -4.96 -6.89 3.82
CA THR A 111 -4.24 -7.25 5.05
C THR A 111 -4.24 -6.08 6.04
N VAL A 112 -4.13 -4.85 5.55
CA VAL A 112 -4.18 -3.64 6.40
C VAL A 112 -5.50 -3.58 7.16
N ILE A 113 -6.61 -3.84 6.46
CA ILE A 113 -7.96 -3.82 7.02
C ILE A 113 -8.13 -4.92 8.07
N PHE A 114 -7.71 -6.14 7.75
CA PHE A 114 -7.78 -7.27 8.68
C PHE A 114 -6.91 -7.04 9.93
N THR A 115 -5.73 -6.47 9.75
CA THR A 115 -4.85 -6.15 10.88
C THR A 115 -5.48 -5.09 11.79
N ALA A 116 -6.06 -4.05 11.22
CA ALA A 116 -6.77 -3.03 11.97
C ALA A 116 -7.95 -3.63 12.76
N LEU A 117 -8.68 -4.56 12.14
CA LEU A 117 -9.77 -5.27 12.79
C LEU A 117 -9.27 -6.15 13.95
N GLN A 118 -8.21 -6.93 13.74
CA GLN A 118 -7.61 -7.76 14.78
C GLN A 118 -7.13 -6.97 15.99
N ARG A 119 -6.56 -5.80 15.74
CA ARG A 119 -6.09 -4.88 16.79
C ARG A 119 -7.22 -4.09 17.44
N LYS A 120 -8.46 -4.30 17.01
CA LYS A 120 -9.64 -3.56 17.49
C LYS A 120 -9.55 -2.04 17.25
N ALA A 121 -8.75 -1.62 16.26
CA ALA A 121 -8.69 -0.23 15.83
C ALA A 121 -9.95 0.19 15.06
N ILE A 122 -10.60 -0.78 14.42
CA ILE A 122 -11.89 -0.61 13.75
C ILE A 122 -12.83 -1.75 14.12
N THR A 123 -14.14 -1.51 14.01
CA THR A 123 -15.17 -2.53 14.20
C THR A 123 -15.31 -3.38 12.94
N LYS A 124 -15.97 -4.55 13.09
CA LYS A 124 -16.32 -5.39 11.93
C LYS A 124 -17.17 -4.64 10.92
N ARG A 125 -18.12 -3.83 11.38
CA ARG A 125 -18.96 -2.99 10.51
C ARG A 125 -18.11 -2.00 9.71
N GLN A 126 -17.16 -1.33 10.36
CA GLN A 126 -16.24 -0.41 9.71
C GLN A 126 -15.36 -1.14 8.68
N ALA A 127 -14.83 -2.32 9.03
CA ALA A 127 -14.04 -3.12 8.12
C ALA A 127 -14.83 -3.52 6.86
N LEU A 128 -16.08 -3.94 7.02
CA LEU A 128 -16.97 -4.27 5.89
C LEU A 128 -17.23 -3.03 5.02
N ALA A 129 -17.46 -1.88 5.63
CA ALA A 129 -17.68 -0.63 4.90
C ALA A 129 -16.44 -0.24 4.07
N VAL A 130 -15.24 -0.39 4.63
CA VAL A 130 -13.98 -0.14 3.91
C VAL A 130 -13.82 -1.09 2.74
N LEU A 131 -14.04 -2.39 2.94
CA LEU A 131 -13.96 -3.38 1.87
C LEU A 131 -14.95 -3.09 0.74
N ASN A 132 -16.19 -2.76 1.07
CA ASN A 132 -17.21 -2.38 0.08
C ASN A 132 -16.81 -1.11 -0.67
N GLY A 133 -16.26 -0.13 0.03
CA GLY A 133 -15.74 1.09 -0.58
C GLY A 133 -14.62 0.80 -1.58
N LEU A 134 -13.70 -0.07 -1.24
CA LEU A 134 -12.61 -0.50 -2.13
C LEU A 134 -13.16 -1.17 -3.39
N ILE A 135 -14.06 -2.14 -3.23
CA ILE A 135 -14.67 -2.86 -4.36
C ILE A 135 -15.42 -1.89 -5.28
N ASN A 136 -16.21 -0.98 -4.71
CA ASN A 136 -16.98 0.00 -5.47
C ASN A 136 -16.10 1.00 -6.23
N ASN A 137 -14.84 1.13 -5.83
CA ASN A 137 -13.86 2.00 -6.48
C ASN A 137 -12.80 1.22 -7.28
N GLY A 138 -13.10 -0.02 -7.67
CA GLY A 138 -12.33 -0.78 -8.63
C GLY A 138 -11.25 -1.68 -8.05
N TYR A 139 -11.15 -1.79 -6.72
CA TYR A 139 -10.21 -2.73 -6.11
C TYR A 139 -10.72 -4.17 -6.27
N TYR A 140 -9.84 -5.06 -6.75
CA TYR A 140 -10.18 -6.46 -6.94
C TYR A 140 -9.81 -7.28 -5.69
N ILE A 141 -10.79 -7.99 -5.14
CA ILE A 141 -10.59 -8.92 -4.03
C ILE A 141 -10.75 -10.34 -4.58
N SER A 142 -9.73 -11.19 -4.39
CA SER A 142 -9.81 -12.58 -4.83
C SER A 142 -10.85 -13.36 -4.00
N ARG A 143 -11.38 -14.44 -4.59
CA ARG A 143 -12.37 -15.30 -3.92
C ARG A 143 -11.84 -15.95 -2.63
N GLU A 144 -10.54 -15.99 -2.44
CA GLU A 144 -9.89 -16.57 -1.27
C GLU A 144 -10.01 -15.68 -0.03
N ILE A 145 -10.47 -14.43 -0.19
CA ILE A 145 -10.63 -13.47 0.89
C ILE A 145 -12.12 -13.25 1.15
N THR A 146 -12.83 -14.30 1.56
CA THR A 146 -14.28 -14.21 1.82
C THR A 146 -14.58 -14.42 3.29
N LEU A 147 -14.02 -13.57 4.16
CA LEU A 147 -13.94 -14.02 5.52
C LEU A 147 -14.51 -13.19 6.61
N PHE A 148 -15.49 -12.50 6.31
CA PHE A 148 -16.20 -11.94 7.46
C PHE A 148 -17.47 -12.68 7.77
#